data_7690c2c67de9989f7f2bcf4d10d1b427
#
_entry.id   7690c2c67de9989f7f2bcf4d10d1b427
#
_cell.length_a   1.000
_cell.length_b   1.000
_cell.length_c   1.000
_cell.angle_alpha   90.00
_cell.angle_beta   90.00
_cell.angle_gamma   90.00
#
_symmetry.space_group_name_H-M   'P 1'
#
loop_
_entity.id
_entity.type
_entity.pdbx_description
1 polymer ?
#
loop_
_entity_poly.entity_id
_entity_poly.type
_entity_poly.pdbx_seq_one_letter_code
_entity_poly.pdbx_strand_id
1 'polypeptide(L)'
;MEQLKSWEDMTDLEQAQCTYWDMYKDAYGHRPRGVDTSSWTLADFDMEFASLGSVIQREEADRKTAEADAIDKFEDRVASLMHTGADRERVIAWLMDAEHANGDADYFCFTQGLPYGYFRKAA
;
A
#
# COMPACT_ATOMS: atom_id res chain seq x y z
N MET A 1 21.95 -18.44 -23.87
CA MET A 1 20.75 -17.93 -23.19
C MET A 1 20.43 -18.83 -22.02
N GLU A 2 20.45 -18.28 -20.82
CA GLU A 2 20.15 -19.07 -19.64
C GLU A 2 18.66 -19.38 -19.58
N GLN A 3 18.35 -20.64 -19.33
CA GLN A 3 16.97 -21.03 -19.10
C GLN A 3 16.63 -20.69 -17.67
N LEU A 4 15.45 -20.12 -17.48
CA LEU A 4 14.94 -19.87 -16.13
C LEU A 4 14.60 -21.21 -15.49
N LYS A 5 15.14 -21.45 -14.31
CA LYS A 5 14.81 -22.63 -13.52
C LYS A 5 13.41 -22.47 -12.93
N SER A 6 12.66 -23.58 -12.86
CA SER A 6 11.43 -23.58 -12.08
C SER A 6 11.79 -23.48 -10.59
N TRP A 7 10.83 -23.06 -9.78
CA TRP A 7 11.06 -22.90 -8.33
C TRP A 7 11.57 -24.19 -7.69
N GLU A 8 10.99 -25.32 -8.08
CA GLU A 8 11.39 -26.62 -7.51
C GLU A 8 12.80 -27.05 -7.89
N ASP A 9 13.32 -26.56 -9.01
CA ASP A 9 14.66 -26.89 -9.50
C ASP A 9 15.75 -26.00 -8.92
N MET A 10 15.36 -24.95 -8.20
CA MET A 10 16.31 -24.03 -7.58
C MET A 10 16.86 -24.60 -6.28
N THR A 11 18.13 -24.28 -6.00
CA THR A 11 18.72 -24.58 -4.71
C THR A 11 18.08 -23.69 -3.63
N ASP A 12 18.26 -24.05 -2.36
CA ASP A 12 17.76 -23.24 -1.25
C ASP A 12 18.31 -21.81 -1.31
N LEU A 13 19.59 -21.65 -1.68
CA LEU A 13 20.19 -20.32 -1.82
C LEU A 13 19.56 -19.54 -2.98
N GLU A 14 19.30 -20.19 -4.10
CA GLU A 14 18.66 -19.54 -5.25
C GLU A 14 17.25 -19.09 -4.88
N GLN A 15 16.49 -19.93 -4.18
CA GLN A 15 15.16 -19.58 -3.70
C GLN A 15 15.20 -18.40 -2.72
N ALA A 16 16.16 -18.43 -1.78
CA ALA A 16 16.34 -17.36 -0.81
C ALA A 16 16.67 -16.02 -1.50
N GLN A 17 17.50 -16.06 -2.54
CA GLN A 17 17.84 -14.85 -3.30
C GLN A 17 16.63 -14.26 -4.01
N CYS A 18 15.80 -15.10 -4.63
CA CYS A 18 14.56 -14.63 -5.25
C CYS A 18 13.61 -14.02 -4.23
N THR A 19 13.45 -14.68 -3.08
CA THR A 19 12.61 -14.18 -1.99
C THR A 19 13.13 -12.84 -1.47
N TYR A 20 14.45 -12.72 -1.30
CA TYR A 20 15.08 -11.47 -0.86
C TYR A 20 14.78 -10.32 -1.81
N TRP A 21 14.91 -10.54 -3.12
CA TRP A 21 14.61 -9.52 -4.11
C TRP A 21 13.17 -9.05 -4.05
N ASP A 22 12.23 -9.98 -3.90
CA ASP A 22 10.80 -9.65 -3.82
C ASP A 22 10.47 -8.91 -2.53
N MET A 23 11.01 -9.35 -1.40
CA MET A 23 10.80 -8.68 -0.12
C MET A 23 11.41 -7.29 -0.09
N TYR A 24 12.59 -7.13 -0.69
CA TYR A 24 13.25 -5.83 -0.78
C TYR A 24 12.39 -4.86 -1.59
N LYS A 25 11.85 -5.33 -2.70
CA LYS A 25 10.95 -4.53 -3.53
C LYS A 25 9.70 -4.13 -2.76
N ASP A 26 9.12 -5.05 -1.97
CA ASP A 26 7.95 -4.73 -1.15
C ASP A 26 8.29 -3.70 -0.06
N ALA A 27 9.48 -3.78 0.52
CA ALA A 27 9.89 -2.87 1.60
C ALA A 27 10.26 -1.48 1.08
N TYR A 28 10.94 -1.41 -0.06
CA TYR A 28 11.54 -0.16 -0.56
C TYR A 28 11.04 0.31 -1.92
N GLY A 29 10.15 -0.43 -2.55
CA GLY A 29 9.55 -0.04 -3.82
C GLY A 29 10.40 -0.36 -5.06
N HIS A 30 11.59 -0.90 -4.89
CA HIS A 30 12.46 -1.30 -6.00
C HIS A 30 13.37 -2.44 -5.58
N ARG A 31 13.91 -3.16 -6.55
CA ARG A 31 14.87 -4.25 -6.28
C ARG A 31 16.20 -3.68 -5.75
N PRO A 32 16.96 -4.48 -4.98
CA PRO A 32 18.25 -4.02 -4.47
C PRO A 32 19.19 -3.66 -5.60
N ARG A 33 19.95 -2.58 -5.41
CA ARG A 33 20.93 -2.10 -6.37
C ARG A 33 22.29 -2.10 -5.71
N GLY A 34 23.29 -2.64 -6.40
CA GLY A 34 24.65 -2.64 -5.90
C GLY A 34 24.89 -3.59 -4.74
N VAL A 35 23.97 -4.49 -4.46
CA VAL A 35 24.10 -5.48 -3.39
C VAL A 35 24.54 -6.80 -4.02
N ASP A 36 25.72 -7.27 -3.61
CA ASP A 36 26.27 -8.54 -4.08
C ASP A 36 25.96 -9.61 -3.04
N THR A 37 25.04 -10.51 -3.36
CA THR A 37 24.63 -11.61 -2.47
C THR A 37 25.33 -12.92 -2.78
N SER A 38 26.32 -12.92 -3.67
CA SER A 38 26.94 -14.15 -4.15
C SER A 38 27.65 -14.94 -3.04
N SER A 39 28.10 -14.25 -2.00
CA SER A 39 28.79 -14.88 -0.86
C SER A 39 27.88 -15.14 0.34
N TRP A 40 26.60 -14.80 0.24
CA TRP A 40 25.68 -14.94 1.37
C TRP A 40 25.32 -16.40 1.63
N THR A 41 25.19 -16.73 2.90
CA THR A 41 24.65 -18.01 3.36
C THR A 41 23.15 -17.91 3.60
N LEU A 42 22.49 -19.04 3.84
CA LEU A 42 21.08 -19.04 4.24
C LEU A 42 20.85 -18.23 5.52
N ALA A 43 21.80 -18.29 6.45
CA ALA A 43 21.71 -17.50 7.69
C ALA A 43 21.74 -16.00 7.40
N ASP A 44 22.53 -15.56 6.43
CA ASP A 44 22.58 -14.15 6.02
C ASP A 44 21.23 -13.71 5.46
N PHE A 45 20.63 -14.54 4.62
CA PHE A 45 19.30 -14.24 4.07
C PHE A 45 18.24 -14.21 5.17
N ASP A 46 18.29 -15.13 6.12
CA ASP A 46 17.33 -15.15 7.24
C ASP A 46 17.37 -13.87 8.05
N MET A 47 18.57 -13.34 8.32
CA MET A 47 18.73 -12.07 9.02
C MET A 47 18.12 -10.92 8.23
N GLU A 48 18.35 -10.91 6.93
CA GLU A 48 17.77 -9.88 6.07
C GLU A 48 16.25 -9.99 5.97
N PHE A 49 15.72 -11.19 5.93
CA PHE A 49 14.27 -11.41 5.91
C PHE A 49 13.62 -10.86 7.18
N ALA A 50 14.23 -11.05 8.34
CA ALA A 50 13.71 -10.47 9.58
C ALA A 50 13.71 -8.95 9.54
N SER A 51 14.79 -8.35 9.04
CA SER A 51 14.90 -6.90 8.90
C SER A 51 13.87 -6.34 7.92
N LEU A 52 13.77 -6.95 6.74
CA LEU A 52 12.82 -6.53 5.71
C LEU A 52 11.36 -6.70 6.18
N GLY A 53 11.08 -7.79 6.87
CA GLY A 53 9.76 -8.02 7.45
C GLY A 53 9.36 -6.91 8.42
N SER A 54 10.29 -6.45 9.24
CA SER A 54 10.05 -5.32 10.16
C SER A 54 9.74 -4.04 9.41
N VAL A 55 10.48 -3.76 8.33
CA VAL A 55 10.23 -2.57 7.49
C VAL A 55 8.85 -2.64 6.85
N ILE A 56 8.50 -3.79 6.28
CA ILE A 56 7.19 -3.99 5.64
C ILE A 56 6.06 -3.79 6.64
N GLN A 57 6.19 -4.37 7.84
CA GLN A 57 5.18 -4.22 8.89
C GLN A 57 5.02 -2.78 9.34
N ARG A 58 6.12 -2.05 9.47
CA ARG A 58 6.10 -0.65 9.85
C ARG A 58 5.40 0.20 8.79
N GLU A 59 5.74 -0.01 7.52
CA GLU A 59 5.10 0.73 6.44
C GLU A 59 3.61 0.44 6.35
N GLU A 60 3.22 -0.81 6.55
CA GLU A 60 1.81 -1.17 6.56
C GLU A 60 1.07 -0.52 7.73
N ALA A 61 1.68 -0.48 8.92
CA ALA A 61 1.09 0.19 10.08
C ALA A 61 0.97 1.70 9.84
N ASP A 62 2.01 2.32 9.26
CA ASP A 62 1.97 3.75 8.94
C ASP A 62 0.90 4.06 7.91
N ARG A 63 0.74 3.20 6.91
CA ARG A 63 -0.30 3.35 5.89
C ARG A 63 -1.69 3.26 6.51
N LYS A 64 -1.91 2.30 7.41
CA LYS A 64 -3.19 2.15 8.10
C LYS A 64 -3.51 3.36 8.97
N THR A 65 -2.51 3.90 9.65
CA THR A 65 -2.67 5.11 10.47
C THR A 65 -3.01 6.31 9.59
N ALA A 66 -2.30 6.49 8.49
CA ALA A 66 -2.56 7.59 7.55
C ALA A 66 -3.97 7.48 6.95
N GLU A 67 -4.40 6.26 6.64
CA GLU A 67 -5.75 6.02 6.12
C GLU A 67 -6.82 6.36 7.15
N ALA A 68 -6.62 5.94 8.42
CA ALA A 68 -7.55 6.26 9.49
C ALA A 68 -7.63 7.78 9.72
N ASP A 69 -6.50 8.47 9.68
CA ASP A 69 -6.47 9.93 9.80
C ASP A 69 -7.19 10.61 8.65
N ALA A 70 -7.02 10.09 7.43
CA ALA A 70 -7.71 10.62 6.26
C ALA A 70 -9.22 10.44 6.36
N ILE A 71 -9.68 9.29 6.86
CA ILE A 71 -11.10 9.04 7.11
C ILE A 71 -11.64 10.04 8.13
N ASP A 72 -10.95 10.24 9.24
CA ASP A 72 -11.39 11.16 10.29
C ASP A 72 -11.50 12.59 9.76
N LYS A 73 -10.49 13.06 9.02
CA LYS A 73 -10.50 14.39 8.42
C LYS A 73 -11.63 14.55 7.42
N PHE A 74 -11.86 13.54 6.60
CA PHE A 74 -12.93 13.56 5.61
C PHE A 74 -14.29 13.62 6.29
N GLU A 75 -14.53 12.76 7.28
CA GLU A 75 -15.81 12.72 7.99
C GLU A 75 -16.06 14.00 8.78
N ASP A 76 -15.05 14.60 9.38
CA ASP A 76 -15.16 15.89 10.06
C ASP A 76 -15.54 17.00 9.08
N ARG A 77 -14.95 16.99 7.89
CA ARG A 77 -15.27 17.95 6.84
C ARG A 77 -16.72 17.80 6.38
N VAL A 78 -17.17 16.57 6.18
CA VAL A 78 -18.55 16.27 5.81
C VAL A 78 -19.51 16.78 6.90
N ALA A 79 -19.22 16.46 8.16
CA ALA A 79 -20.04 16.86 9.29
C ALA A 79 -20.14 18.39 9.38
N SER A 80 -19.03 19.10 9.18
CA SER A 80 -19.01 20.56 9.19
C SER A 80 -19.92 21.14 8.12
N LEU A 81 -19.89 20.57 6.92
CA LEU A 81 -20.71 21.04 5.81
C LEU A 81 -22.18 20.66 5.98
N MET A 82 -22.47 19.57 6.68
CA MET A 82 -23.85 19.18 6.99
C MET A 82 -24.53 20.15 7.94
N HIS A 83 -23.78 20.93 8.71
CA HIS A 83 -24.35 21.99 9.55
C HIS A 83 -25.11 23.06 8.77
N THR A 84 -24.87 23.15 7.46
CA THR A 84 -25.61 24.06 6.59
C THR A 84 -27.03 23.58 6.29
N GLY A 85 -27.39 22.36 6.72
CA GLY A 85 -28.69 21.75 6.45
C GLY A 85 -28.70 20.78 5.30
N ALA A 86 -27.58 20.60 4.60
CA ALA A 86 -27.45 19.64 3.52
C ALA A 86 -27.26 18.22 4.08
N ASP A 87 -27.79 17.22 3.38
CA ASP A 87 -27.57 15.83 3.75
C ASP A 87 -26.18 15.37 3.31
N ARG A 88 -25.79 14.19 3.78
CA ARG A 88 -24.47 13.63 3.51
C ARG A 88 -24.22 13.41 2.02
N GLU A 89 -25.20 12.87 1.30
CA GLU A 89 -25.05 12.61 -0.13
C GLU A 89 -24.78 13.89 -0.92
N ARG A 90 -25.50 14.96 -0.57
CA ARG A 90 -25.32 16.25 -1.22
C ARG A 90 -23.95 16.85 -0.93
N VAL A 91 -23.51 16.76 0.32
CA VAL A 91 -22.18 17.25 0.70
C VAL A 91 -21.09 16.49 -0.05
N ILE A 92 -21.20 15.17 -0.13
CA ILE A 92 -20.24 14.35 -0.86
C ILE A 92 -20.23 14.75 -2.34
N ALA A 93 -21.39 14.95 -2.94
CA ALA A 93 -21.48 15.40 -4.34
C ALA A 93 -20.78 16.75 -4.54
N TRP A 94 -20.96 17.69 -3.62
CA TRP A 94 -20.27 18.99 -3.67
C TRP A 94 -18.75 18.82 -3.59
N LEU A 95 -18.27 17.97 -2.71
CA LEU A 95 -16.83 17.73 -2.55
C LEU A 95 -16.23 17.05 -3.77
N MET A 96 -16.96 16.08 -4.35
CA MET A 96 -16.52 15.43 -5.58
C MET A 96 -16.44 16.42 -6.74
N ASP A 97 -17.41 17.31 -6.84
CA ASP A 97 -17.43 18.33 -7.88
C ASP A 97 -16.26 19.30 -7.71
N ALA A 98 -15.98 19.72 -6.48
CA ALA A 98 -14.86 20.60 -6.17
C ALA A 98 -13.50 19.98 -6.53
N GLU A 99 -13.37 18.68 -6.45
CA GLU A 99 -12.15 17.96 -6.81
C GLU A 99 -12.15 17.49 -8.25
N HIS A 100 -13.12 17.90 -9.03
CA HIS A 100 -13.28 17.49 -10.44
C HIS A 100 -13.39 15.99 -10.64
N ALA A 101 -13.96 15.29 -9.66
CA ALA A 101 -14.14 13.85 -9.73
C ALA A 101 -15.33 13.43 -10.60
N ASN A 102 -16.27 14.33 -10.87
CA ASN A 102 -17.38 14.15 -11.81
C ASN A 102 -18.17 12.85 -11.62
N GLY A 103 -18.43 12.49 -10.37
CA GLY A 103 -19.15 11.26 -10.06
C GLY A 103 -18.28 10.00 -10.01
N ASP A 104 -16.97 10.11 -10.25
CA ASP A 104 -16.05 8.98 -10.11
C ASP A 104 -15.66 8.82 -8.64
N ALA A 105 -16.41 7.99 -7.94
CA ALA A 105 -16.21 7.78 -6.51
C ALA A 105 -14.83 7.17 -6.20
N ASP A 106 -14.33 6.29 -7.05
CA ASP A 106 -13.03 5.66 -6.84
C ASP A 106 -11.89 6.66 -6.98
N TYR A 107 -11.95 7.51 -7.98
CA TYR A 107 -10.96 8.57 -8.14
C TYR A 107 -11.01 9.55 -6.96
N PHE A 108 -12.21 9.88 -6.50
CA PHE A 108 -12.38 10.75 -5.35
C PHE A 108 -11.76 10.14 -4.08
N CYS A 109 -11.98 8.85 -3.84
CA CYS A 109 -11.33 8.14 -2.72
C CYS A 109 -9.81 8.27 -2.81
N PHE A 110 -9.25 8.09 -4.00
CA PHE A 110 -7.82 8.22 -4.21
C PHE A 110 -7.33 9.63 -3.84
N THR A 111 -8.03 10.68 -4.27
CA THR A 111 -7.61 12.07 -3.99
C THR A 111 -7.70 12.41 -2.50
N GLN A 112 -8.60 11.79 -1.77
CA GLN A 112 -8.82 12.07 -0.35
C GLN A 112 -8.02 11.14 0.58
N GLY A 113 -7.30 10.17 0.04
CA GLY A 113 -6.58 9.18 0.84
C GLY A 113 -7.50 8.17 1.50
N LEU A 114 -8.72 8.01 1.00
CA LEU A 114 -9.70 7.07 1.52
C LEU A 114 -9.48 5.67 0.93
N PRO A 115 -9.89 4.61 1.65
CA PRO A 115 -9.77 3.26 1.09
C PRO A 115 -10.61 3.08 -0.16
N TYR A 116 -10.11 2.27 -1.08
CA TYR A 116 -10.84 1.94 -2.30
C TYR A 116 -12.22 1.37 -1.92
N GLY A 117 -13.22 1.86 -2.61
CA GLY A 117 -14.59 1.40 -2.34
C GLY A 117 -15.21 1.95 -1.07
N TYR A 118 -14.63 2.99 -0.47
CA TYR A 118 -15.13 3.58 0.77
C TYR A 118 -16.63 3.91 0.70
N PHE A 119 -17.10 4.44 -0.43
CA PHE A 119 -18.50 4.81 -0.63
C PHE A 119 -19.38 3.66 -1.11
N ARG A 120 -18.80 2.51 -1.36
CA ARG A 120 -19.54 1.31 -1.81
C ARG A 120 -19.97 0.42 -0.67
N LYS A 121 -19.76 0.82 0.56
CA LYS A 121 -20.19 0.01 1.70
C LYS A 121 -21.66 -0.26 1.57
N ALA A 122 -22.01 -1.54 1.55
CA ALA A 122 -23.39 -1.95 1.46
C ALA A 122 -24.19 -1.30 2.56
N ALA A 123 -25.32 -0.79 2.17
CA ALA A 123 -26.26 -0.22 3.12
C ALA A 123 -26.73 -1.32 4.08
#